data_a85f8b62e0c85a70cff2b4b8f6e9c24b
#
_entry.id   a85f8b62e0c85a70cff2b4b8f6e9c24b
#
_cell.length_a   1.000
_cell.length_b   1.000
_cell.length_c   1.000
_cell.angle_alpha   90.00
_cell.angle_beta   90.00
_cell.angle_gamma   90.00
#
_symmetry.space_group_name_H-M   'P 1'
#
loop_
_entity.id
_entity.type
_entity.pdbx_description
1 polymer ?
#
loop_
_entity_poly.entity_id
_entity_poly.type
_entity_poly.pdbx_seq_one_letter_code
_entity_poly.pdbx_strand_id
1 'polypeptide(L)'
;MAKKKKTLPANFYELIEAKDLDALKAVFNECELNAYDRHSFKKPALSFYDVPLELMDWLIAQGADINVKDEYDRTPLYYHAQVNNVEKVALLLEKGADIESKAAYDETPLFGAGYHPEVTALLIAKGADVKAKNDMKHTPMEAMLHTVQSIDISKAAKTAELYLKAGLKPTKFAKEQITRIGEDFEFHREKFNPEYLEETDAGLQQLYKLFNVPPVPRRIQHDGQSSIILTGDTWEKRYMQAWDSLVPSNGSAATVQGEVVRIAGRINLELLRNAMGNWDREYRKMLNAISG
;
A
#
# COMPACT_ATOMS: atom_id res chain seq x y z
N MET A 1 -21.68 32.20 -26.13
CA MET A 1 -20.41 31.43 -25.99
C MET A 1 -20.71 29.94 -26.11
N ALA A 2 -19.89 29.18 -26.82
CA ALA A 2 -20.07 27.73 -26.89
C ALA A 2 -19.86 27.13 -25.49
N LYS A 3 -20.65 26.09 -25.15
CA LYS A 3 -20.54 25.40 -23.85
C LYS A 3 -19.19 24.65 -23.80
N LYS A 4 -18.38 24.93 -22.79
CA LYS A 4 -17.08 24.24 -22.60
C LYS A 4 -17.29 22.74 -22.36
N LYS A 5 -16.32 21.95 -22.79
CA LYS A 5 -16.30 20.49 -22.62
C LYS A 5 -15.96 20.11 -21.17
N LYS A 6 -16.66 19.12 -20.63
CA LYS A 6 -16.39 18.58 -19.28
C LYS A 6 -15.27 17.53 -19.28
N THR A 7 -14.86 17.07 -20.47
CA THR A 7 -13.84 16.04 -20.61
C THR A 7 -12.59 16.61 -21.26
N LEU A 8 -11.45 16.22 -20.74
CA LEU A 8 -10.15 16.51 -21.31
C LEU A 8 -9.99 15.87 -22.71
N PRO A 9 -9.18 16.42 -23.61
CA PRO A 9 -8.88 15.77 -24.88
C PRO A 9 -8.10 14.47 -24.67
N ALA A 10 -8.21 13.54 -25.62
CA ALA A 10 -7.59 12.22 -25.50
C ALA A 10 -6.07 12.27 -25.37
N ASN A 11 -5.43 13.27 -25.99
CA ASN A 11 -3.99 13.48 -25.96
C ASN A 11 -3.51 14.34 -24.78
N PHE A 12 -4.34 14.56 -23.75
CA PHE A 12 -3.94 15.42 -22.61
C PHE A 12 -2.72 14.88 -21.87
N TYR A 13 -2.61 13.54 -21.76
CA TYR A 13 -1.45 12.90 -21.16
C TYR A 13 -0.17 13.14 -21.96
N GLU A 14 -0.25 13.05 -23.29
CA GLU A 14 0.87 13.32 -24.20
C GLU A 14 1.36 14.79 -24.06
N LEU A 15 0.43 15.73 -23.87
CA LEU A 15 0.79 17.13 -23.62
C LEU A 15 1.51 17.31 -22.27
N ILE A 16 1.12 16.56 -21.24
CA ILE A 16 1.83 16.55 -19.95
C ILE A 16 3.25 16.01 -20.13
N GLU A 17 3.42 14.89 -20.84
CA GLU A 17 4.73 14.30 -21.11
C GLU A 17 5.63 15.21 -21.93
N ALA A 18 5.06 15.93 -22.91
CA ALA A 18 5.76 16.92 -23.72
C ALA A 18 6.16 18.18 -22.93
N LYS A 19 5.58 18.38 -21.73
CA LYS A 19 5.76 19.57 -20.88
C LYS A 19 5.47 20.90 -21.61
N ASP A 20 4.58 20.86 -22.59
CA ASP A 20 4.16 22.05 -23.34
C ASP A 20 3.09 22.81 -22.53
N LEU A 21 3.54 23.74 -21.71
CA LEU A 21 2.67 24.49 -20.82
C LEU A 21 1.65 25.35 -21.56
N ASP A 22 2.01 25.92 -22.72
CA ASP A 22 1.10 26.77 -23.51
C ASP A 22 0.01 25.91 -24.15
N ALA A 23 0.35 24.76 -24.72
CA ALA A 23 -0.62 23.81 -25.25
C ALA A 23 -1.54 23.27 -24.15
N LEU A 24 -1.00 22.95 -22.96
CA LEU A 24 -1.79 22.51 -21.80
C LEU A 24 -2.79 23.59 -21.36
N LYS A 25 -2.38 24.86 -21.26
CA LYS A 25 -3.27 25.98 -20.93
C LYS A 25 -4.34 26.19 -22.01
N ALA A 26 -3.97 26.04 -23.28
CA ALA A 26 -4.88 26.21 -24.42
C ALA A 26 -6.05 25.21 -24.41
N VAL A 27 -5.86 24.02 -23.83
CA VAL A 27 -6.93 23.02 -23.62
C VAL A 27 -8.13 23.64 -22.90
N PHE A 28 -7.90 24.50 -21.92
CA PHE A 28 -8.93 25.11 -21.09
C PHE A 28 -9.65 26.29 -21.75
N ASN A 29 -9.25 26.68 -22.96
CA ASN A 29 -10.07 27.54 -23.80
C ASN A 29 -11.37 26.84 -24.23
N GLU A 30 -11.29 25.52 -24.48
CA GLU A 30 -12.42 24.67 -24.89
C GLU A 30 -13.00 23.80 -23.78
N CYS A 31 -12.22 23.48 -22.76
CA CYS A 31 -12.61 22.64 -21.64
C CYS A 31 -12.92 23.46 -20.38
N GLU A 32 -13.78 22.93 -19.51
CA GLU A 32 -13.97 23.46 -18.15
C GLU A 32 -12.67 23.31 -17.35
N LEU A 33 -12.42 24.16 -16.36
CA LEU A 33 -11.21 24.09 -15.52
C LEU A 33 -11.14 22.78 -14.72
N ASN A 34 -12.29 22.23 -14.36
CA ASN A 34 -12.44 20.96 -13.67
C ASN A 34 -12.72 19.79 -14.62
N ALA A 35 -12.38 19.93 -15.90
CA ALA A 35 -12.52 18.85 -16.86
C ALA A 35 -11.71 17.62 -16.42
N TYR A 36 -12.27 16.45 -16.66
CA TYR A 36 -11.70 15.18 -16.24
C TYR A 36 -11.37 14.28 -17.45
N ASP A 37 -10.54 13.27 -17.21
CA ASP A 37 -10.20 12.29 -18.23
C ASP A 37 -11.42 11.42 -18.60
N ARG A 38 -11.28 10.65 -19.68
CA ARG A 38 -12.34 9.73 -20.15
C ARG A 38 -12.25 8.33 -19.55
N HIS A 39 -11.31 8.13 -18.63
CA HIS A 39 -11.16 6.85 -17.95
C HIS A 39 -12.22 6.68 -16.85
N SER A 40 -12.33 5.46 -16.33
CA SER A 40 -13.36 5.06 -15.38
C SER A 40 -13.38 5.87 -14.07
N PHE A 41 -12.25 6.50 -13.72
CA PHE A 41 -12.17 7.29 -12.48
C PHE A 41 -12.54 8.76 -12.63
N LYS A 42 -12.69 9.27 -13.86
CA LYS A 42 -12.95 10.69 -14.16
C LYS A 42 -11.97 11.61 -13.41
N LYS A 43 -10.69 11.34 -13.58
CA LYS A 43 -9.63 12.07 -12.89
C LYS A 43 -9.55 13.51 -13.40
N PRO A 44 -9.71 14.54 -12.53
CA PRO A 44 -9.56 15.94 -12.92
C PRO A 44 -8.11 16.30 -13.27
N ALA A 45 -7.91 17.37 -14.05
CA ALA A 45 -6.58 17.80 -14.47
C ALA A 45 -5.60 18.01 -13.30
N LEU A 46 -6.07 18.61 -12.19
CA LEU A 46 -5.26 18.82 -10.98
C LEU A 46 -4.78 17.53 -10.31
N SER A 47 -5.38 16.38 -10.63
CA SER A 47 -5.11 15.09 -9.98
C SER A 47 -4.13 14.20 -10.75
N PHE A 48 -3.64 14.62 -11.92
CA PHE A 48 -2.66 13.85 -12.67
C PHE A 48 -1.30 13.88 -11.96
N TYR A 49 -0.65 12.73 -11.83
CA TYR A 49 0.61 12.63 -11.08
C TYR A 49 1.72 13.51 -11.67
N ASP A 50 1.80 13.58 -12.99
CA ASP A 50 2.84 14.29 -13.73
C ASP A 50 2.41 15.68 -14.19
N VAL A 51 1.23 16.17 -13.76
CA VAL A 51 0.79 17.54 -14.10
C VAL A 51 1.85 18.56 -13.66
N PRO A 52 2.28 19.49 -14.56
CA PRO A 52 3.24 20.51 -14.18
C PRO A 52 2.73 21.41 -13.04
N LEU A 53 3.63 21.75 -12.12
CA LEU A 53 3.30 22.60 -10.97
C LEU A 53 2.75 23.96 -11.43
N GLU A 54 3.34 24.52 -12.50
CA GLU A 54 2.94 25.78 -13.11
C GLU A 54 1.52 25.71 -13.71
N LEU A 55 1.12 24.56 -14.24
CA LEU A 55 -0.25 24.37 -14.72
C LEU A 55 -1.23 24.28 -13.54
N MET A 56 -0.86 23.61 -12.47
CA MET A 56 -1.69 23.52 -11.25
C MET A 56 -1.93 24.92 -10.68
N ASP A 57 -0.86 25.69 -10.48
CA ASP A 57 -0.95 27.06 -9.96
C ASP A 57 -1.82 27.94 -10.85
N TRP A 58 -1.62 27.85 -12.18
CA TRP A 58 -2.42 28.58 -13.15
C TRP A 58 -3.91 28.16 -13.10
N LEU A 59 -4.22 26.87 -13.08
CA LEU A 59 -5.61 26.39 -13.01
C LEU A 59 -6.31 26.89 -11.75
N ILE A 60 -5.65 26.83 -10.60
CA ILE A 60 -6.18 27.32 -9.33
C ILE A 60 -6.40 28.84 -9.41
N ALA A 61 -5.45 29.59 -9.97
CA ALA A 61 -5.58 31.03 -10.17
C ALA A 61 -6.73 31.42 -11.15
N GLN A 62 -7.07 30.55 -12.10
CA GLN A 62 -8.23 30.73 -12.99
C GLN A 62 -9.57 30.32 -12.31
N GLY A 63 -9.54 29.79 -11.10
CA GLY A 63 -10.74 29.42 -10.36
C GLY A 63 -11.13 27.94 -10.51
N ALA A 64 -10.20 27.05 -10.85
CA ALA A 64 -10.42 25.61 -10.73
C ALA A 64 -10.73 25.27 -9.27
N ASP A 65 -11.66 24.32 -9.08
CA ASP A 65 -11.96 23.80 -7.74
C ASP A 65 -10.78 22.95 -7.25
N ILE A 66 -10.08 23.46 -6.25
CA ILE A 66 -8.91 22.81 -5.65
C ILE A 66 -9.28 21.49 -4.95
N ASN A 67 -10.54 21.33 -4.56
CA ASN A 67 -11.09 20.15 -3.90
C ASN A 67 -11.96 19.31 -4.85
N VAL A 68 -11.82 19.50 -6.16
CA VAL A 68 -12.55 18.72 -7.16
C VAL A 68 -12.37 17.23 -6.94
N LYS A 69 -13.46 16.47 -6.98
CA LYS A 69 -13.47 15.04 -6.69
C LYS A 69 -13.60 14.20 -7.95
N ASP A 70 -12.95 13.03 -7.93
CA ASP A 70 -13.18 11.96 -8.90
C ASP A 70 -14.40 11.10 -8.49
N GLU A 71 -14.64 9.97 -9.19
CA GLU A 71 -15.76 9.05 -8.89
C GLU A 71 -15.58 8.27 -7.57
N TYR A 72 -14.40 8.30 -6.95
CA TYR A 72 -14.12 7.75 -5.63
C TYR A 72 -13.98 8.83 -4.56
N ASP A 73 -14.51 10.01 -4.82
CA ASP A 73 -14.40 11.17 -3.94
C ASP A 73 -12.96 11.61 -3.62
N ARG A 74 -11.95 11.16 -4.39
CA ARG A 74 -10.56 11.53 -4.19
C ARG A 74 -10.29 12.92 -4.75
N THR A 75 -9.65 13.77 -3.94
CA THR A 75 -9.21 15.11 -4.30
C THR A 75 -7.81 15.11 -4.92
N PRO A 76 -7.37 16.20 -5.58
CA PRO A 76 -5.98 16.36 -6.00
C PRO A 76 -4.98 16.14 -4.85
N LEU A 77 -5.29 16.64 -3.65
CA LEU A 77 -4.45 16.46 -2.47
C LEU A 77 -4.27 14.98 -2.11
N TYR A 78 -5.33 14.19 -2.15
CA TYR A 78 -5.27 12.74 -1.93
C TYR A 78 -4.36 12.06 -2.95
N TYR A 79 -4.52 12.38 -4.24
CA TYR A 79 -3.73 11.80 -5.32
C TYR A 79 -2.24 12.09 -5.21
N HIS A 80 -1.88 13.35 -4.91
CA HIS A 80 -0.47 13.72 -4.78
C HIS A 80 0.16 13.20 -3.49
N ALA A 81 -0.63 13.05 -2.42
CA ALA A 81 -0.18 12.37 -1.21
C ALA A 81 0.15 10.90 -1.49
N GLN A 82 -0.68 10.21 -2.26
CA GLN A 82 -0.51 8.78 -2.59
C GLN A 82 0.79 8.46 -3.34
N VAL A 83 1.35 9.41 -4.07
CA VAL A 83 2.58 9.23 -4.86
C VAL A 83 3.78 10.00 -4.30
N ASN A 84 3.69 10.44 -3.03
CA ASN A 84 4.76 11.18 -2.35
C ASN A 84 5.20 12.48 -3.07
N ASN A 85 4.26 13.16 -3.72
CA ASN A 85 4.58 14.40 -4.44
C ASN A 85 4.54 15.61 -3.49
N VAL A 86 5.61 15.78 -2.72
CA VAL A 86 5.69 16.78 -1.64
C VAL A 86 5.44 18.21 -2.14
N GLU A 87 6.00 18.59 -3.29
CA GLU A 87 5.87 19.95 -3.84
C GLU A 87 4.42 20.28 -4.21
N LYS A 88 3.71 19.34 -4.84
CA LYS A 88 2.31 19.54 -5.22
C LYS A 88 1.39 19.50 -4.02
N VAL A 89 1.67 18.65 -3.04
CA VAL A 89 0.97 18.64 -1.75
C VAL A 89 1.15 19.98 -1.04
N ALA A 90 2.37 20.52 -1.01
CA ALA A 90 2.64 21.82 -0.41
C ALA A 90 1.87 22.94 -1.10
N LEU A 91 1.92 22.99 -2.46
CA LEU A 91 1.17 23.97 -3.25
C LEU A 91 -0.33 23.92 -2.96
N LEU A 92 -0.92 22.71 -2.99
CA LEU A 92 -2.36 22.55 -2.75
C LEU A 92 -2.75 23.02 -1.35
N LEU A 93 -1.97 22.69 -0.33
CA LEU A 93 -2.23 23.13 1.04
C LEU A 93 -2.07 24.64 1.21
N GLU A 94 -1.07 25.25 0.58
CA GLU A 94 -0.88 26.72 0.56
C GLU A 94 -2.03 27.45 -0.12
N LYS A 95 -2.63 26.87 -1.14
CA LYS A 95 -3.79 27.38 -1.86
C LYS A 95 -5.12 27.07 -1.19
N GLY A 96 -5.13 26.38 -0.04
CA GLY A 96 -6.32 26.13 0.77
C GLY A 96 -7.07 24.85 0.43
N ALA A 97 -6.39 23.82 -0.08
CA ALA A 97 -6.98 22.49 -0.21
C ALA A 97 -7.42 21.95 1.16
N ASP A 98 -8.59 21.29 1.16
CA ASP A 98 -9.12 20.68 2.36
C ASP A 98 -8.32 19.44 2.75
N ILE A 99 -7.54 19.58 3.83
CA ILE A 99 -6.64 18.54 4.35
C ILE A 99 -7.40 17.32 4.91
N GLU A 100 -8.67 17.50 5.27
CA GLU A 100 -9.54 16.46 5.82
C GLU A 100 -10.61 15.98 4.82
N SER A 101 -10.52 16.38 3.56
CA SER A 101 -11.46 15.93 2.54
C SER A 101 -11.50 14.41 2.46
N LYS A 102 -12.68 13.83 2.62
CA LYS A 102 -12.88 12.38 2.61
C LYS A 102 -13.06 11.86 1.20
N ALA A 103 -12.28 10.85 0.87
CA ALA A 103 -12.46 9.96 -0.27
C ALA A 103 -13.38 8.78 0.10
N ALA A 104 -13.55 7.83 -0.83
CA ALA A 104 -14.21 6.56 -0.54
C ALA A 104 -13.61 5.90 0.71
N TYR A 105 -14.42 5.14 1.43
CA TYR A 105 -14.08 4.48 2.70
C TYR A 105 -13.74 5.45 3.84
N ASP A 106 -14.19 6.71 3.77
CA ASP A 106 -13.91 7.77 4.75
C ASP A 106 -12.41 8.12 4.89
N GLU A 107 -11.59 7.83 3.89
CA GLU A 107 -10.15 8.06 3.91
C GLU A 107 -9.79 9.52 3.61
N THR A 108 -9.00 10.15 4.48
CA THR A 108 -8.43 11.49 4.27
C THR A 108 -7.12 11.42 3.45
N PRO A 109 -6.57 12.54 2.94
CA PRO A 109 -5.27 12.56 2.28
C PRO A 109 -4.13 11.91 3.10
N LEU A 110 -4.22 11.92 4.43
CA LEU A 110 -3.25 11.27 5.30
C LEU A 110 -3.27 9.73 5.19
N PHE A 111 -4.43 9.12 4.88
CA PHE A 111 -4.49 7.70 4.50
C PHE A 111 -3.84 7.48 3.13
N GLY A 112 -4.09 8.39 2.18
CA GLY A 112 -3.46 8.34 0.86
C GLY A 112 -1.93 8.37 0.93
N ALA A 113 -1.34 9.08 1.90
CA ALA A 113 0.11 9.14 2.09
C ALA A 113 0.76 7.76 2.36
N GLY A 114 0.00 6.79 2.87
CA GLY A 114 0.49 5.43 3.08
C GLY A 114 1.79 5.39 3.88
N TYR A 115 2.81 4.74 3.31
CA TYR A 115 4.14 4.61 3.92
C TYR A 115 5.16 5.65 3.41
N HIS A 116 4.70 6.83 2.97
CA HIS A 116 5.55 7.93 2.50
C HIS A 116 5.85 8.92 3.63
N PRO A 117 7.04 8.89 4.25
CA PRO A 117 7.32 9.70 5.43
C PRO A 117 7.37 11.20 5.13
N GLU A 118 7.82 11.64 3.94
CA GLU A 118 7.96 13.05 3.59
C GLU A 118 6.61 13.74 3.52
N VAL A 119 5.65 13.16 2.79
CA VAL A 119 4.28 13.70 2.67
C VAL A 119 3.54 13.56 3.99
N THR A 120 3.71 12.45 4.70
CA THR A 120 3.10 12.26 6.04
C THR A 120 3.57 13.35 7.00
N ALA A 121 4.88 13.64 7.03
CA ALA A 121 5.42 14.70 7.87
C ALA A 121 4.83 16.07 7.51
N LEU A 122 4.70 16.37 6.21
CA LEU A 122 4.11 17.61 5.74
C LEU A 122 2.64 17.74 6.14
N LEU A 123 1.83 16.69 5.90
CA LEU A 123 0.40 16.69 6.26
C LEU A 123 0.21 16.85 7.79
N ILE A 124 0.99 16.14 8.59
CA ILE A 124 0.95 16.28 10.06
C ILE A 124 1.34 17.70 10.49
N ALA A 125 2.42 18.26 9.91
CA ALA A 125 2.86 19.62 10.21
C ALA A 125 1.82 20.69 9.82
N LYS A 126 1.00 20.42 8.81
CA LYS A 126 -0.12 21.27 8.37
C LYS A 126 -1.43 21.00 9.11
N GLY A 127 -1.42 20.13 10.11
CA GLY A 127 -2.53 19.91 11.02
C GLY A 127 -3.49 18.79 10.66
N ALA A 128 -3.09 17.85 9.79
CA ALA A 128 -3.90 16.68 9.49
C ALA A 128 -4.21 15.86 10.76
N ASP A 129 -5.45 15.40 10.91
CA ASP A 129 -5.88 14.61 12.06
C ASP A 129 -5.32 13.17 11.97
N VAL A 130 -4.26 12.92 12.73
CA VAL A 130 -3.66 11.58 12.84
C VAL A 130 -4.59 10.54 13.45
N LYS A 131 -5.68 10.98 14.13
CA LYS A 131 -6.68 10.11 14.77
C LYS A 131 -7.92 9.89 13.90
N ALA A 132 -7.99 10.50 12.72
CA ALA A 132 -9.07 10.26 11.77
C ALA A 132 -9.25 8.74 11.57
N LYS A 133 -10.49 8.31 11.34
CA LYS A 133 -10.81 6.89 11.16
C LYS A 133 -11.52 6.68 9.84
N ASN A 134 -11.08 5.66 9.11
CA ASN A 134 -11.78 5.18 7.94
C ASN A 134 -13.02 4.34 8.33
N ASP A 135 -13.74 3.82 7.35
CA ASP A 135 -14.95 2.98 7.56
C ASP A 135 -14.66 1.69 8.33
N MET A 136 -13.44 1.14 8.21
CA MET A 136 -12.96 -0.02 8.98
C MET A 136 -12.57 0.35 10.43
N LYS A 137 -12.71 1.62 10.84
CA LYS A 137 -12.32 2.16 12.14
C LYS A 137 -10.81 2.16 12.41
N HIS A 138 -10.00 2.02 11.38
CA HIS A 138 -8.55 2.13 11.44
C HIS A 138 -8.12 3.61 11.33
N THR A 139 -7.05 3.96 12.03
CA THR A 139 -6.31 5.22 11.82
C THR A 139 -5.42 5.12 10.57
N PRO A 140 -4.92 6.25 10.02
CA PRO A 140 -3.98 6.20 8.88
C PRO A 140 -2.76 5.30 9.15
N MET A 141 -2.20 5.35 10.37
CA MET A 141 -1.10 4.48 10.78
C MET A 141 -1.50 2.99 10.74
N GLU A 142 -2.66 2.64 11.28
CA GLU A 142 -3.14 1.25 11.30
C GLU A 142 -3.44 0.74 9.90
N ALA A 143 -4.05 1.55 9.04
CA ALA A 143 -4.32 1.21 7.64
C ALA A 143 -3.00 1.00 6.88
N MET A 144 -2.03 1.89 7.07
CA MET A 144 -0.68 1.73 6.50
C MET A 144 -0.04 0.41 6.94
N LEU A 145 0.03 0.13 8.25
CA LEU A 145 0.65 -1.09 8.77
C LEU A 145 -0.05 -2.36 8.27
N HIS A 146 -1.36 -2.30 8.01
CA HIS A 146 -2.09 -3.44 7.45
C HIS A 146 -1.68 -3.79 6.02
N THR A 147 -1.25 -2.81 5.23
CA THR A 147 -0.92 -2.98 3.80
C THR A 147 0.57 -3.08 3.50
N VAL A 148 1.45 -2.84 4.49
CA VAL A 148 2.91 -2.88 4.30
C VAL A 148 3.38 -4.23 3.78
N GLN A 149 4.17 -4.17 2.72
CA GLN A 149 4.93 -5.30 2.18
C GLN A 149 6.40 -5.22 2.58
N SER A 150 7.13 -6.33 2.46
CA SER A 150 8.53 -6.43 2.93
C SER A 150 9.45 -5.32 2.40
N ILE A 151 9.29 -4.93 1.14
CA ILE A 151 10.10 -3.87 0.51
C ILE A 151 9.87 -2.47 1.11
N ASP A 152 8.71 -2.23 1.72
CA ASP A 152 8.31 -0.94 2.24
C ASP A 152 8.52 -0.80 3.76
N ILE A 153 9.02 -1.85 4.42
CA ILE A 153 9.19 -1.90 5.90
C ILE A 153 10.02 -0.70 6.41
N SER A 154 11.13 -0.36 5.74
CA SER A 154 11.97 0.77 6.16
C SER A 154 11.22 2.11 6.12
N LYS A 155 10.47 2.36 5.05
CA LYS A 155 9.63 3.56 4.92
C LYS A 155 8.51 3.56 5.95
N ALA A 156 7.84 2.41 6.12
CA ALA A 156 6.77 2.25 7.10
C ALA A 156 7.25 2.51 8.53
N ALA A 157 8.47 2.08 8.88
CA ALA A 157 9.06 2.36 10.19
C ALA A 157 9.26 3.87 10.43
N LYS A 158 9.83 4.57 9.44
CA LYS A 158 10.00 6.04 9.49
C LYS A 158 8.65 6.75 9.61
N THR A 159 7.66 6.30 8.84
CA THR A 159 6.30 6.88 8.84
C THR A 159 5.57 6.61 10.16
N ALA A 160 5.66 5.39 10.70
CA ALA A 160 5.06 5.04 11.99
C ALA A 160 5.64 5.88 13.13
N GLU A 161 6.95 6.16 13.10
CA GLU A 161 7.59 7.03 14.09
C GLU A 161 7.01 8.46 14.08
N LEU A 162 6.66 9.00 12.89
CA LEU A 162 6.02 10.32 12.77
C LEU A 162 4.64 10.32 13.45
N TYR A 163 3.82 9.30 13.23
CA TYR A 163 2.52 9.17 13.88
C TYR A 163 2.62 9.07 15.40
N LEU A 164 3.59 8.29 15.90
CA LEU A 164 3.81 8.17 17.33
C LEU A 164 4.30 9.48 17.95
N LYS A 165 5.20 10.22 17.27
CA LYS A 165 5.63 11.57 17.67
C LYS A 165 4.47 12.58 17.65
N ALA A 166 3.50 12.42 16.77
CA ALA A 166 2.28 13.22 16.71
C ALA A 166 1.24 12.83 17.78
N GLY A 167 1.57 11.89 18.66
CA GLY A 167 0.76 11.55 19.84
C GLY A 167 -0.16 10.33 19.70
N LEU A 168 -0.05 9.58 18.60
CA LEU A 168 -0.70 8.27 18.54
C LEU A 168 0.00 7.29 19.50
N LYS A 169 -0.79 6.32 19.98
CA LYS A 169 -0.26 5.23 20.83
C LYS A 169 -0.39 3.90 20.09
N PRO A 170 0.57 2.97 20.29
CA PRO A 170 0.46 1.62 19.77
C PRO A 170 -0.82 0.94 20.25
N THR A 171 -1.66 0.50 19.33
CA THR A 171 -2.85 -0.29 19.61
C THR A 171 -2.55 -1.79 19.55
N LYS A 172 -3.46 -2.63 20.06
CA LYS A 172 -3.34 -4.09 19.92
C LYS A 172 -3.28 -4.49 18.45
N PHE A 173 -4.16 -3.92 17.62
CA PHE A 173 -4.17 -4.17 16.16
C PHE A 173 -2.84 -3.81 15.50
N ALA A 174 -2.29 -2.62 15.79
CA ALA A 174 -0.99 -2.21 15.24
C ALA A 174 0.12 -3.20 15.63
N LYS A 175 0.15 -3.68 16.89
CA LYS A 175 1.13 -4.68 17.35
C LYS A 175 0.99 -6.04 16.61
N GLU A 176 -0.24 -6.48 16.38
CA GLU A 176 -0.52 -7.69 15.59
C GLU A 176 -0.03 -7.53 14.15
N GLN A 177 -0.21 -6.33 13.54
CA GLN A 177 0.35 -6.08 12.21
C GLN A 177 1.88 -6.09 12.19
N ILE A 178 2.55 -5.58 13.22
CA ILE A 178 4.03 -5.64 13.31
C ILE A 178 4.51 -7.09 13.38
N THR A 179 3.83 -7.94 14.15
CA THR A 179 4.14 -9.39 14.20
C THR A 179 3.96 -10.02 12.81
N ARG A 180 2.82 -9.77 12.15
CA ARG A 180 2.55 -10.26 10.79
C ARG A 180 3.62 -9.81 9.78
N ILE A 181 4.01 -8.52 9.82
CA ILE A 181 5.07 -7.98 8.94
C ILE A 181 6.39 -8.73 9.16
N GLY A 182 6.72 -9.02 10.43
CA GLY A 182 7.92 -9.78 10.78
C GLY A 182 7.86 -11.23 10.27
N GLU A 183 6.73 -11.91 10.45
CA GLU A 183 6.50 -13.28 9.97
C GLU A 183 6.61 -13.35 8.45
N ASP A 184 5.95 -12.42 7.73
CA ASP A 184 6.03 -12.32 6.27
C ASP A 184 7.47 -12.09 5.79
N PHE A 185 8.20 -11.18 6.45
CA PHE A 185 9.58 -10.88 6.07
C PHE A 185 10.51 -12.07 6.33
N GLU A 186 10.41 -12.72 7.51
CA GLU A 186 11.24 -13.90 7.82
C GLU A 186 10.93 -15.08 6.89
N PHE A 187 9.67 -15.23 6.46
CA PHE A 187 9.30 -16.25 5.49
C PHE A 187 9.99 -16.05 4.13
N HIS A 188 10.17 -14.80 3.70
CA HIS A 188 10.75 -14.46 2.40
C HIS A 188 12.24 -14.08 2.45
N ARG A 189 12.83 -13.93 3.63
CA ARG A 189 14.19 -13.40 3.87
C ARG A 189 15.27 -14.02 3.00
N GLU A 190 15.29 -15.33 2.86
CA GLU A 190 16.34 -16.03 2.09
C GLU A 190 16.39 -15.66 0.61
N LYS A 191 15.25 -15.29 0.04
CA LYS A 191 15.12 -14.90 -1.36
C LYS A 191 14.86 -13.41 -1.54
N PHE A 192 14.94 -12.65 -0.45
CA PHE A 192 14.84 -11.20 -0.50
C PHE A 192 16.06 -10.62 -1.20
N ASN A 193 15.86 -9.51 -1.96
CA ASN A 193 16.95 -8.87 -2.66
C ASN A 193 18.04 -8.41 -1.66
N PRO A 194 19.28 -8.92 -1.77
CA PRO A 194 20.36 -8.59 -0.82
C PRO A 194 20.66 -7.10 -0.71
N GLU A 195 20.41 -6.33 -1.77
CA GLU A 195 20.62 -4.88 -1.81
C GLU A 195 19.78 -4.13 -0.77
N TYR A 196 18.55 -4.62 -0.53
CA TYR A 196 17.60 -3.97 0.40
C TYR A 196 17.51 -4.68 1.75
N LEU A 197 18.21 -5.81 1.93
CA LEU A 197 18.06 -6.69 3.09
C LEU A 197 18.42 -5.97 4.40
N GLU A 198 19.55 -5.27 4.43
CA GLU A 198 20.04 -4.60 5.64
C GLU A 198 19.10 -3.44 6.05
N GLU A 199 18.69 -2.62 5.08
CA GLU A 199 17.78 -1.50 5.35
C GLU A 199 16.41 -2.00 5.81
N THR A 200 15.90 -3.07 5.20
CA THR A 200 14.61 -3.68 5.57
C THR A 200 14.64 -4.27 6.96
N ASP A 201 15.72 -5.01 7.28
CA ASP A 201 15.91 -5.59 8.62
C ASP A 201 16.02 -4.50 9.70
N ALA A 202 16.79 -3.45 9.44
CA ALA A 202 16.89 -2.30 10.35
C ALA A 202 15.52 -1.62 10.57
N GLY A 203 14.73 -1.43 9.53
CA GLY A 203 13.36 -0.91 9.62
C GLY A 203 12.46 -1.81 10.45
N LEU A 204 12.55 -3.13 10.28
CA LEU A 204 11.79 -4.09 11.07
C LEU A 204 12.17 -4.05 12.56
N GLN A 205 13.45 -3.98 12.87
CA GLN A 205 13.93 -3.83 14.25
C GLN A 205 13.44 -2.52 14.88
N GLN A 206 13.39 -1.44 14.08
CA GLN A 206 12.81 -0.17 14.53
C GLN A 206 11.33 -0.31 14.85
N LEU A 207 10.54 -0.99 14.01
CA LEU A 207 9.12 -1.25 14.28
C LEU A 207 8.93 -2.05 15.56
N TYR A 208 9.68 -3.12 15.79
CA TYR A 208 9.61 -3.91 17.03
C TYR A 208 9.84 -3.02 18.26
N LYS A 209 10.86 -2.15 18.20
CA LYS A 209 11.19 -1.23 19.29
C LYS A 209 10.09 -0.18 19.50
N LEU A 210 9.60 0.47 18.45
CA LEU A 210 8.58 1.52 18.52
C LEU A 210 7.27 1.01 19.13
N PHE A 211 6.87 -0.21 18.80
CA PHE A 211 5.60 -0.79 19.21
C PHE A 211 5.71 -1.71 20.44
N ASN A 212 6.92 -1.90 20.97
CA ASN A 212 7.21 -2.86 22.04
C ASN A 212 6.63 -4.25 21.72
N VAL A 213 7.03 -4.79 20.57
CA VAL A 213 6.70 -6.12 20.07
C VAL A 213 7.97 -6.98 20.08
N PRO A 214 7.95 -8.21 20.60
CA PRO A 214 9.11 -9.08 20.54
C PRO A 214 9.45 -9.40 19.06
N PRO A 215 10.75 -9.40 18.71
CA PRO A 215 11.17 -9.78 17.36
C PRO A 215 10.70 -11.20 17.01
N VAL A 216 10.20 -11.36 15.79
CA VAL A 216 9.93 -12.69 15.22
C VAL A 216 11.26 -13.41 15.04
N PRO A 217 11.39 -14.68 15.49
CA PRO A 217 12.61 -15.45 15.32
C PRO A 217 12.96 -15.63 13.84
N ARG A 218 14.26 -15.63 13.53
CA ARG A 218 14.71 -15.98 12.17
C ARG A 218 14.23 -17.37 11.80
N ARG A 219 13.65 -17.44 10.63
CA ARG A 219 13.22 -18.71 10.06
C ARG A 219 14.43 -19.56 9.68
N ILE A 220 14.44 -20.80 10.11
CA ILE A 220 15.47 -21.79 9.76
C ILE A 220 14.80 -22.83 8.86
N GLN A 221 15.21 -22.86 7.59
CA GLN A 221 14.73 -23.89 6.68
C GLN A 221 15.42 -25.23 6.97
N HIS A 222 14.65 -26.31 6.78
CA HIS A 222 15.14 -27.68 6.90
C HIS A 222 16.11 -28.00 5.75
N ASP A 223 17.20 -28.66 6.07
CA ASP A 223 18.30 -29.00 5.15
C ASP A 223 17.95 -30.08 4.11
N GLY A 224 16.76 -30.65 4.19
CA GLY A 224 16.28 -31.73 3.35
C GLY A 224 16.80 -33.12 3.68
N GLN A 225 17.71 -33.26 4.67
CA GLN A 225 18.39 -34.49 5.01
C GLN A 225 18.16 -34.96 6.46
N SER A 226 18.12 -34.01 7.41
CA SER A 226 17.93 -34.33 8.82
C SER A 226 16.52 -34.86 9.13
N SER A 227 16.34 -35.40 10.33
CA SER A 227 15.02 -35.86 10.79
C SER A 227 14.10 -34.66 11.04
N ILE A 228 12.87 -34.72 10.52
CA ILE A 228 11.84 -33.72 10.76
C ILE A 228 11.28 -33.93 12.17
N ILE A 229 11.52 -32.99 13.09
CA ILE A 229 11.06 -33.03 14.46
C ILE A 229 10.03 -31.95 14.70
N LEU A 230 8.78 -32.34 15.00
CA LEU A 230 7.68 -31.42 15.29
C LEU A 230 7.29 -31.63 16.77
N THR A 231 7.47 -30.60 17.58
CA THR A 231 7.27 -30.63 19.05
C THR A 231 5.94 -30.03 19.51
N GLY A 232 5.14 -29.47 18.59
CA GLY A 232 3.83 -28.92 18.92
C GLY A 232 2.91 -29.91 19.61
N ASP A 233 2.19 -29.48 20.64
CA ASP A 233 1.24 -30.28 21.43
C ASP A 233 -0.12 -30.45 20.72
N THR A 234 -0.45 -29.62 19.73
CA THR A 234 -1.64 -29.74 18.88
C THR A 234 -1.26 -29.92 17.41
N TRP A 235 -2.21 -30.40 16.61
CA TRP A 235 -1.97 -30.59 15.17
C TRP A 235 -1.72 -29.26 14.45
N GLU A 236 -2.40 -28.18 14.86
CA GLU A 236 -2.21 -26.85 14.31
C GLU A 236 -0.79 -26.34 14.54
N LYS A 237 -0.28 -26.50 15.76
CA LYS A 237 1.09 -26.10 16.10
C LYS A 237 2.12 -26.93 15.32
N ARG A 238 1.91 -28.23 15.18
CA ARG A 238 2.76 -29.10 14.37
C ARG A 238 2.71 -28.73 12.90
N TYR A 239 1.52 -28.43 12.39
CA TYR A 239 1.36 -27.95 11.01
C TYR A 239 2.11 -26.63 10.78
N MET A 240 1.99 -25.64 11.67
CA MET A 240 2.72 -24.38 11.57
C MET A 240 4.23 -24.59 11.66
N GLN A 241 4.72 -25.46 12.55
CA GLN A 241 6.14 -25.83 12.61
C GLN A 241 6.63 -26.47 11.30
N ALA A 242 5.83 -27.38 10.74
CA ALA A 242 6.14 -28.00 9.46
C ALA A 242 6.12 -26.95 8.31
N TRP A 243 5.15 -26.05 8.31
CA TRP A 243 5.09 -24.95 7.36
C TRP A 243 6.35 -24.08 7.44
N ASP A 244 6.69 -23.64 8.64
CA ASP A 244 7.83 -22.74 8.85
C ASP A 244 9.17 -23.39 8.52
N SER A 245 9.35 -24.68 8.76
CA SER A 245 10.62 -25.37 8.53
C SER A 245 10.75 -25.99 7.14
N LEU A 246 9.67 -26.52 6.56
CA LEU A 246 9.74 -27.35 5.36
C LEU A 246 9.28 -26.66 4.07
N VAL A 247 8.42 -25.63 4.17
CA VAL A 247 7.84 -24.98 2.98
C VAL A 247 8.74 -23.82 2.53
N PRO A 248 9.31 -23.84 1.34
CA PRO A 248 10.12 -22.74 0.83
C PRO A 248 9.22 -21.53 0.50
N SER A 249 9.80 -20.34 0.52
CA SER A 249 9.11 -19.10 0.12
C SER A 249 8.74 -19.10 -1.37
N ASN A 250 9.40 -19.94 -2.18
CA ASN A 250 9.12 -20.08 -3.61
C ASN A 250 9.59 -21.45 -4.11
N GLY A 251 8.88 -22.02 -5.10
CA GLY A 251 9.23 -23.31 -5.69
C GLY A 251 8.75 -24.51 -4.89
N SER A 252 9.31 -25.68 -5.19
CA SER A 252 9.00 -26.94 -4.50
C SER A 252 9.79 -27.07 -3.20
N ALA A 253 9.23 -27.80 -2.23
CA ALA A 253 9.94 -28.12 -0.99
C ALA A 253 11.06 -29.15 -1.24
N ALA A 254 12.10 -29.10 -0.38
CA ALA A 254 13.23 -30.04 -0.46
C ALA A 254 12.85 -31.47 -0.03
N THR A 255 11.76 -31.63 0.73
CA THR A 255 11.28 -32.96 1.19
C THR A 255 9.86 -33.21 0.69
N VAL A 256 9.50 -34.50 0.57
CA VAL A 256 8.12 -34.90 0.21
C VAL A 256 7.10 -34.39 1.24
N GLN A 257 7.43 -34.45 2.52
CA GLN A 257 6.58 -33.97 3.60
C GLN A 257 6.36 -32.44 3.49
N GLY A 258 7.41 -31.69 3.20
CA GLY A 258 7.33 -30.24 2.95
C GLY A 258 6.45 -29.90 1.74
N GLU A 259 6.54 -30.68 0.69
CA GLU A 259 5.71 -30.51 -0.51
C GLU A 259 4.24 -30.81 -0.21
N VAL A 260 3.93 -31.84 0.56
CA VAL A 260 2.56 -32.12 1.03
C VAL A 260 2.01 -30.97 1.87
N VAL A 261 2.79 -30.45 2.83
CA VAL A 261 2.39 -29.31 3.66
C VAL A 261 2.16 -28.05 2.79
N ARG A 262 3.04 -27.78 1.84
CA ARG A 262 2.93 -26.65 0.90
C ARG A 262 1.65 -26.73 0.07
N ILE A 263 1.37 -27.89 -0.50
CA ILE A 263 0.17 -28.12 -1.32
C ILE A 263 -1.09 -28.00 -0.47
N ALA A 264 -1.11 -28.64 0.71
CA ALA A 264 -2.24 -28.57 1.63
C ALA A 264 -2.55 -27.13 2.08
N GLY A 265 -1.51 -26.34 2.41
CA GLY A 265 -1.68 -24.93 2.77
C GLY A 265 -2.23 -24.09 1.65
N ARG A 266 -1.78 -24.31 0.43
CA ARG A 266 -2.27 -23.59 -0.74
C ARG A 266 -3.71 -23.95 -1.10
N ILE A 267 -4.07 -25.22 -0.98
CA ILE A 267 -5.45 -25.69 -1.14
C ILE A 267 -6.36 -25.04 -0.09
N ASN A 268 -5.93 -25.02 1.17
CA ASN A 268 -6.69 -24.39 2.25
C ASN A 268 -6.90 -22.89 1.99
N LEU A 269 -5.86 -22.19 1.52
CA LEU A 269 -5.95 -20.78 1.16
C LEU A 269 -6.95 -20.54 0.01
N GLU A 270 -6.91 -21.35 -1.03
CA GLU A 270 -7.82 -21.26 -2.18
C GLU A 270 -9.27 -21.60 -1.77
N LEU A 271 -9.46 -22.64 -0.94
CA LEU A 271 -10.79 -22.99 -0.43
C LEU A 271 -11.42 -21.92 0.46
N LEU A 272 -10.62 -21.30 1.33
CA LEU A 272 -11.12 -20.31 2.29
C LEU A 272 -11.31 -18.91 1.67
N ARG A 273 -10.45 -18.51 0.72
CA ARG A 273 -10.46 -17.18 0.13
C ARG A 273 -11.21 -17.11 -1.20
N ASN A 274 -11.27 -18.22 -1.92
CA ASN A 274 -11.81 -18.31 -3.28
C ASN A 274 -12.94 -19.34 -3.37
N ALA A 275 -13.90 -19.30 -2.48
CA ALA A 275 -15.00 -20.29 -2.32
C ALA A 275 -15.76 -20.65 -3.64
N MET A 276 -15.50 -19.96 -4.76
CA MET A 276 -16.10 -20.20 -6.07
C MET A 276 -15.14 -19.98 -7.25
N GLY A 277 -13.86 -19.72 -7.02
CA GLY A 277 -12.90 -19.37 -8.06
C GLY A 277 -12.23 -20.58 -8.71
N ASN A 278 -11.80 -20.40 -9.92
CA ASN A 278 -11.09 -21.32 -10.80
C ASN A 278 -10.06 -22.18 -10.06
N TRP A 279 -10.44 -23.42 -9.78
CA TRP A 279 -9.50 -24.45 -9.38
C TRP A 279 -8.47 -24.62 -10.48
N ASP A 280 -7.24 -24.26 -10.22
CA ASP A 280 -6.15 -24.55 -11.11
C ASP A 280 -6.11 -26.07 -11.34
N ARG A 281 -6.16 -26.51 -12.62
CA ARG A 281 -6.17 -27.91 -13.00
C ARG A 281 -4.95 -28.67 -12.45
N GLU A 282 -3.86 -27.95 -12.20
CA GLU A 282 -2.63 -28.51 -11.64
C GLU A 282 -2.80 -28.91 -10.16
N TYR A 283 -3.51 -28.12 -9.35
CA TYR A 283 -3.80 -28.48 -7.97
C TYR A 283 -4.70 -29.71 -7.84
N ARG A 284 -5.67 -29.88 -8.73
CA ARG A 284 -6.49 -31.10 -8.78
C ARG A 284 -5.65 -32.35 -9.09
N LYS A 285 -4.66 -32.23 -10.01
CA LYS A 285 -3.75 -33.34 -10.31
C LYS A 285 -2.87 -33.68 -9.11
N MET A 286 -2.35 -32.65 -8.40
CA MET A 286 -1.54 -32.83 -7.19
C MET A 286 -2.33 -33.45 -6.04
N LEU A 287 -3.58 -33.03 -5.81
CA LEU A 287 -4.49 -33.60 -4.83
C LEU A 287 -4.75 -35.09 -5.11
N ASN A 288 -5.02 -35.45 -6.36
CA ASN A 288 -5.24 -36.83 -6.76
C ASN A 288 -3.97 -37.68 -6.59
N ALA A 289 -2.77 -37.11 -6.79
CA ALA A 289 -1.51 -37.80 -6.57
C ALA A 289 -1.18 -38.03 -5.08
N ILE A 290 -1.74 -37.25 -4.17
CA ILE A 290 -1.56 -37.41 -2.71
C ILE A 290 -2.60 -38.37 -2.14
N SER A 291 -3.77 -38.47 -2.75
CA SER A 291 -4.89 -39.31 -2.26
C SER A 291 -4.87 -40.75 -2.82
N GLY A 292 -4.01 -41.09 -3.76
CA GLY A 292 -3.76 -42.42 -4.27
C GLY A 292 -2.53 -43.06 -3.68
#